data_af76e5f7c215c94f32a71777e59f8a10
#
_entry.id   af76e5f7c215c94f32a71777e59f8a10
#
_cell.length_a   1.000
_cell.length_b   1.000
_cell.length_c   1.000
_cell.angle_alpha   90.00
_cell.angle_beta   90.00
_cell.angle_gamma   90.00
#
_symmetry.space_group_name_H-M   'P 1'
#
loop_
_entity.id
_entity.type
_entity.pdbx_description
1 polymer ?
#
loop_
_entity_poly.entity_id
_entity_poly.type
_entity_poly.pdbx_seq_one_letter_code
_entity_poly.pdbx_strand_id
1 'polypeptide(L)'
;MSSSELSVTTLRQLYDLRNLVDELIEEGLVHRWSVSELLAKLLPHVAERLGATGAFVETYGEDLAVHVFSWGNVDLPDRDGVWDRTSEARRERIEDVVGDRRLVAQHLDVAGAWFGRAGVLAPAAANGADLAEGLNAVCEVLDNYLFTLRAMREKHGVTMKLGHALRHRVLGEGVKQAVGVLASAIPMDRLVIVWVAEENAQKALHVQMYEGPELRVDTMTSEQGQLREQGRAYLNGRGDELLGALGLSGAQEEVLINGITKSVVVGKVVVTCKHGEFNTYDRELLSAFAGFIRQRVVDFNKEWRALAAAFREDDVARLLRDDEYEQRFLAPREATVAILYVDIAGFTRISETVLKTPAKVAELVEEWSHDAVELVWKHGGVFDKMVGDCIIALFGPPFYDEAPGAWLARAIACAVDIRAMTTKLPEREAFAILRDGGIAVSTGVNLAPLFVGQFGPNSNFTGFSSGMNNTARLQGCATKDEILVMNESIAALPADHGFRFGELRSAPVKNVAEPLKFRALL
;
A
#
# COMPACT_ATOMS: atom_id res chain seq x y z
N MET A 1 -19.12 16.61 58.75
CA MET A 1 -17.70 16.52 58.43
C MET A 1 -17.20 17.96 58.36
N SER A 2 -16.36 18.39 59.29
CA SER A 2 -15.91 19.76 59.45
C SER A 2 -14.98 20.11 58.29
N SER A 3 -15.38 21.10 57.47
CA SER A 3 -14.46 21.79 56.58
C SER A 3 -13.46 22.56 57.45
N SER A 4 -12.24 22.04 57.60
CA SER A 4 -11.13 22.80 58.17
C SER A 4 -10.82 23.93 57.19
N GLU A 5 -11.10 25.18 57.60
CA GLU A 5 -10.63 26.35 56.86
C GLU A 5 -9.10 26.31 56.86
N LEU A 6 -8.50 26.08 55.68
CA LEU A 6 -7.07 26.17 55.47
C LEU A 6 -6.59 27.57 55.85
N SER A 7 -5.49 27.67 56.60
CA SER A 7 -4.92 28.97 56.96
C SER A 7 -4.46 29.72 55.72
N VAL A 8 -4.48 31.04 55.73
CA VAL A 8 -3.99 31.89 54.62
C VAL A 8 -2.54 31.54 54.27
N THR A 9 -1.74 31.14 55.24
CA THR A 9 -0.34 30.74 55.06
C THR A 9 -0.25 29.43 54.29
N THR A 10 -1.09 28.44 54.64
CA THR A 10 -1.15 27.13 53.92
C THR A 10 -1.60 27.33 52.48
N LEU A 11 -2.63 28.13 52.24
CA LEU A 11 -3.11 28.45 50.88
C LEU A 11 -2.01 29.11 50.04
N ARG A 12 -1.23 30.01 50.63
CA ARG A 12 -0.10 30.64 49.94
C ARG A 12 1.00 29.65 49.60
N GLN A 13 1.33 28.74 50.50
CA GLN A 13 2.32 27.67 50.22
C GLN A 13 1.88 26.73 49.10
N LEU A 14 0.62 26.36 49.07
CA LEU A 14 0.05 25.53 47.98
C LEU A 14 0.09 26.25 46.63
N TYR A 15 -0.25 27.55 46.62
CA TYR A 15 -0.17 28.39 45.44
C TYR A 15 1.27 28.52 44.90
N ASP A 16 2.23 28.78 45.77
CA ASP A 16 3.66 28.87 45.43
C ASP A 16 4.19 27.53 44.90
N LEU A 17 3.69 26.40 45.43
CA LEU A 17 4.06 25.07 44.95
C LEU A 17 3.49 24.79 43.54
N ARG A 18 2.23 25.15 43.28
CA ARG A 18 1.62 25.02 41.93
C ARG A 18 2.38 25.86 40.90
N ASN A 19 2.68 27.10 41.23
CA ASN A 19 3.44 27.97 40.33
C ASN A 19 4.83 27.41 40.03
N LEU A 20 5.51 26.83 40.99
CA LEU A 20 6.80 26.16 40.77
C LEU A 20 6.68 24.99 39.78
N VAL A 21 5.63 24.18 39.89
CA VAL A 21 5.38 23.07 38.96
C VAL A 21 5.12 23.59 37.58
N ASP A 22 4.24 24.60 37.42
CA ASP A 22 3.94 25.25 36.14
C ASP A 22 5.21 25.85 35.51
N GLU A 23 6.01 26.61 36.24
CA GLU A 23 7.25 27.21 35.75
C GLU A 23 8.24 26.15 35.23
N LEU A 24 8.40 25.04 35.95
CA LEU A 24 9.27 23.94 35.51
C LEU A 24 8.72 23.21 34.27
N ILE A 25 7.41 23.07 34.15
CA ILE A 25 6.78 22.52 32.96
C ILE A 25 6.99 23.46 31.76
N GLU A 26 6.78 24.76 31.92
CA GLU A 26 7.01 25.76 30.87
C GLU A 26 8.48 25.78 30.43
N GLU A 27 9.42 25.77 31.40
CA GLU A 27 10.85 25.67 31.11
C GLU A 27 11.17 24.37 30.33
N GLY A 28 10.59 23.25 30.78
CA GLY A 28 10.73 21.96 30.09
C GLY A 28 10.21 21.97 28.67
N LEU A 29 9.10 22.65 28.40
CA LEU A 29 8.56 22.82 27.03
C LEU A 29 9.49 23.66 26.16
N VAL A 30 10.02 24.79 26.69
CA VAL A 30 10.97 25.66 25.97
C VAL A 30 12.26 24.90 25.63
N HIS A 31 12.80 24.17 26.58
CA HIS A 31 14.06 23.42 26.42
C HIS A 31 13.87 22.00 25.84
N ARG A 32 12.63 21.59 25.58
CA ARG A 32 12.27 20.26 25.03
C ARG A 32 12.76 19.10 25.91
N TRP A 33 12.62 19.24 27.25
CA TRP A 33 13.00 18.17 28.16
C TRP A 33 12.13 16.92 27.95
N SER A 34 12.76 15.76 28.09
CA SER A 34 12.04 14.49 28.22
C SER A 34 11.26 14.46 29.55
N VAL A 35 10.29 13.53 29.67
CA VAL A 35 9.60 13.31 30.96
C VAL A 35 10.60 13.00 32.09
N SER A 36 11.63 12.20 31.77
CA SER A 36 12.69 11.85 32.71
C SER A 36 13.46 13.10 33.19
N GLU A 37 13.83 13.99 32.27
CA GLU A 37 14.55 15.23 32.61
C GLU A 37 13.69 16.20 33.42
N LEU A 38 12.41 16.35 33.02
CA LEU A 38 11.48 17.18 33.78
C LEU A 38 11.30 16.66 35.20
N LEU A 39 10.98 15.36 35.35
CA LEU A 39 10.74 14.77 36.68
C LEU A 39 12.01 14.73 37.52
N ALA A 40 13.19 14.56 36.96
CA ALA A 40 14.45 14.64 37.66
C ALA A 40 14.71 16.04 38.26
N LYS A 41 14.21 17.10 37.63
CA LYS A 41 14.28 18.48 38.15
C LYS A 41 13.13 18.78 39.11
N LEU A 42 11.92 18.33 38.82
CA LEU A 42 10.71 18.61 39.60
C LEU A 42 10.74 17.94 40.97
N LEU A 43 11.06 16.65 41.05
CA LEU A 43 10.93 15.86 42.27
C LEU A 43 11.78 16.38 43.45
N PRO A 44 13.03 16.85 43.28
CA PRO A 44 13.80 17.47 44.34
C PRO A 44 13.10 18.70 44.95
N HIS A 45 12.57 19.58 44.08
CA HIS A 45 11.91 20.81 44.55
C HIS A 45 10.58 20.52 45.27
N VAL A 46 9.80 19.55 44.77
CA VAL A 46 8.56 19.09 45.42
C VAL A 46 8.89 18.52 46.81
N ALA A 47 9.89 17.64 46.91
CA ALA A 47 10.30 17.04 48.17
C ALA A 47 10.78 18.10 49.19
N GLU A 48 11.61 19.04 48.75
CA GLU A 48 12.10 20.14 49.62
C GLU A 48 10.93 20.99 50.15
N ARG A 49 10.00 21.40 49.29
CA ARG A 49 8.84 22.22 49.67
C ARG A 49 7.88 21.51 50.62
N LEU A 50 7.76 20.20 50.50
CA LEU A 50 6.90 19.38 51.38
C LEU A 50 7.62 18.83 52.61
N GLY A 51 8.92 19.12 52.78
CA GLY A 51 9.74 18.54 53.87
C GLY A 51 9.85 17.02 53.78
N ALA A 52 9.75 16.47 52.55
CA ALA A 52 9.86 15.05 52.29
C ALA A 52 11.32 14.64 52.09
N THR A 53 11.63 13.37 52.40
CA THR A 53 12.96 12.76 52.21
C THR A 53 13.07 12.00 50.92
N GLY A 54 11.95 11.79 50.21
CA GLY A 54 11.87 11.18 48.89
C GLY A 54 10.55 11.51 48.20
N ALA A 55 10.58 11.52 46.89
CA ALA A 55 9.41 11.71 46.03
C ALA A 55 9.52 10.82 44.81
N PHE A 56 8.39 10.42 44.27
CA PHE A 56 8.33 9.60 43.05
C PHE A 56 7.09 9.89 42.22
N VAL A 57 7.22 9.61 40.93
CA VAL A 57 6.12 9.55 39.96
C VAL A 57 6.28 8.28 39.15
N GLU A 58 5.24 7.44 39.13
CA GLU A 58 5.12 6.31 38.24
C GLU A 58 4.20 6.71 37.10
N THR A 59 4.73 6.75 35.88
CA THR A 59 3.97 7.15 34.69
C THR A 59 4.62 6.64 33.42
N TYR A 60 3.99 6.91 32.25
CA TYR A 60 4.49 6.50 30.96
C TYR A 60 5.72 7.32 30.52
N GLY A 61 6.79 6.61 30.15
CA GLY A 61 7.97 7.20 29.53
C GLY A 61 7.80 7.49 28.03
N GLU A 62 8.91 7.85 27.39
CA GLU A 62 8.94 8.10 25.94
C GLU A 62 8.57 6.87 25.10
N ASP A 63 8.83 5.67 25.61
CA ASP A 63 8.55 4.36 25.02
C ASP A 63 7.12 3.86 25.24
N LEU A 64 6.28 4.67 25.89
CA LEU A 64 4.93 4.31 26.35
C LEU A 64 4.87 3.13 27.34
N ALA A 65 6.01 2.75 27.91
CA ALA A 65 6.08 1.84 29.04
C ALA A 65 5.95 2.61 30.36
N VAL A 66 5.46 1.94 31.41
CA VAL A 66 5.36 2.53 32.74
C VAL A 66 6.72 2.47 33.45
N HIS A 67 7.22 3.63 33.84
CA HIS A 67 8.48 3.80 34.57
C HIS A 67 8.24 4.48 35.91
N VAL A 68 9.13 4.23 36.88
CA VAL A 68 9.16 4.92 38.15
C VAL A 68 10.31 5.93 38.15
N PHE A 69 9.95 7.18 38.16
CA PHE A 69 10.88 8.30 38.32
C PHE A 69 10.94 8.68 39.80
N SER A 70 12.11 8.75 40.39
CA SER A 70 12.24 8.97 41.83
C SER A 70 13.43 9.85 42.19
N TRP A 71 13.29 10.53 43.32
CA TRP A 71 14.35 11.29 43.97
C TRP A 71 14.40 10.97 45.46
N GLY A 72 15.60 10.96 46.05
CA GLY A 72 15.79 10.68 47.45
C GLY A 72 15.59 9.21 47.85
N ASN A 73 15.28 8.96 49.10
CA ASN A 73 15.07 7.61 49.60
C ASN A 73 13.61 7.17 49.42
N VAL A 74 13.33 6.42 48.38
CA VAL A 74 12.00 5.88 48.03
C VAL A 74 11.89 4.37 48.25
N ASP A 75 12.90 3.70 48.82
CA ASP A 75 12.81 2.28 49.18
C ASP A 75 11.84 2.07 50.33
N LEU A 76 10.79 1.31 50.03
CA LEU A 76 9.76 0.92 51.00
C LEU A 76 9.86 -0.59 51.25
N PRO A 77 9.83 -1.06 52.51
CA PRO A 77 9.91 -2.47 52.84
C PRO A 77 8.84 -3.35 52.24
N ASP A 78 7.67 -2.79 51.95
CA ASP A 78 6.51 -3.49 51.34
C ASP A 78 5.97 -2.68 50.15
N ARG A 79 6.87 -2.41 49.19
CA ARG A 79 6.54 -1.59 48.04
C ARG A 79 5.38 -2.18 47.23
N ASP A 80 5.45 -3.48 46.94
CA ASP A 80 4.44 -4.15 46.11
C ASP A 80 3.09 -4.19 46.79
N GLY A 81 3.02 -4.50 48.08
CA GLY A 81 1.78 -4.47 48.85
C GLY A 81 1.13 -3.09 48.99
N VAL A 82 1.92 -2.02 49.04
CA VAL A 82 1.42 -0.64 48.99
C VAL A 82 0.85 -0.32 47.63
N TRP A 83 1.49 -0.76 46.53
CA TRP A 83 1.02 -0.57 45.18
C TRP A 83 -0.27 -1.31 44.91
N ASP A 84 -0.38 -2.60 45.32
CA ASP A 84 -1.57 -3.40 45.15
C ASP A 84 -2.78 -2.84 45.86
N ARG A 85 -2.58 -2.32 47.11
CA ARG A 85 -3.66 -1.67 47.86
C ARG A 85 -4.23 -0.42 47.15
N THR A 86 -3.43 0.32 46.38
CA THR A 86 -3.91 1.45 45.59
C THR A 86 -4.70 0.99 44.37
N SER A 87 -4.26 -0.07 43.68
CA SER A 87 -4.93 -0.57 42.48
C SER A 87 -6.23 -1.30 42.79
N GLU A 88 -6.26 -2.16 43.81
CA GLU A 88 -7.44 -2.97 44.17
C GLU A 88 -8.59 -2.15 44.79
N ALA A 89 -8.26 -1.16 45.63
CA ALA A 89 -9.27 -0.38 46.34
C ALA A 89 -9.81 0.82 45.58
N ARG A 90 -9.28 1.16 44.37
CA ARG A 90 -9.57 2.42 43.65
C ARG A 90 -9.56 3.65 44.58
N ARG A 91 -8.65 3.67 45.56
CA ARG A 91 -8.53 4.78 46.50
C ARG A 91 -7.80 5.89 45.77
N GLU A 92 -8.38 7.06 45.78
CA GLU A 92 -7.79 8.27 45.20
C GLU A 92 -6.46 8.59 45.91
N ARG A 93 -6.30 8.21 47.18
CA ARG A 93 -5.15 8.53 47.98
C ARG A 93 -4.81 7.45 49.02
N ILE A 94 -3.51 7.19 49.19
CA ILE A 94 -2.98 6.37 50.28
C ILE A 94 -2.24 7.28 51.27
N GLU A 95 -2.46 7.02 52.56
CA GLU A 95 -1.62 7.51 53.63
C GLU A 95 -1.25 6.32 54.53
N ASP A 96 0.05 6.03 54.68
CA ASP A 96 0.55 4.91 55.47
C ASP A 96 1.84 5.31 56.20
N VAL A 97 2.12 4.66 57.35
CA VAL A 97 3.36 4.83 58.10
C VAL A 97 4.11 3.51 58.04
N VAL A 98 5.27 3.54 57.39
CA VAL A 98 6.12 2.36 57.19
C VAL A 98 7.46 2.62 57.92
N GLY A 99 7.63 2.00 59.06
CA GLY A 99 8.81 2.22 59.92
C GLY A 99 8.86 3.64 60.47
N ASP A 100 9.93 4.37 60.20
CA ASP A 100 10.17 5.75 60.60
C ASP A 100 9.70 6.79 59.56
N ARG A 101 9.02 6.34 58.51
CA ARG A 101 8.59 7.18 57.38
C ARG A 101 7.08 7.13 57.20
N ARG A 102 6.53 8.26 56.76
CA ARG A 102 5.15 8.42 56.33
C ARG A 102 5.13 8.49 54.80
N LEU A 103 4.36 7.61 54.16
CA LEU A 103 4.06 7.63 52.74
C LEU A 103 2.72 8.33 52.53
N VAL A 104 2.69 9.28 51.61
CA VAL A 104 1.46 9.80 51.02
C VAL A 104 1.56 9.63 49.49
N ALA A 105 0.58 8.95 48.89
CA ALA A 105 0.55 8.72 47.47
C ALA A 105 -0.88 8.84 46.92
N GLN A 106 -1.01 9.27 45.66
CA GLN A 106 -2.30 9.35 44.98
C GLN A 106 -2.17 8.97 43.52
N HIS A 107 -3.31 8.63 42.90
CA HIS A 107 -3.40 8.34 41.47
C HIS A 107 -3.24 9.61 40.67
N LEU A 108 -2.65 9.44 39.47
CA LEU A 108 -2.67 10.39 38.38
C LEU A 108 -3.74 9.92 37.39
N ASP A 109 -4.86 10.64 37.34
CA ASP A 109 -5.94 10.33 36.42
C ASP A 109 -6.61 11.59 35.85
N VAL A 110 -7.11 11.48 34.63
CA VAL A 110 -7.92 12.52 33.97
C VAL A 110 -9.18 11.88 33.45
N ALA A 111 -10.34 12.40 33.86
CA ALA A 111 -11.66 11.89 33.46
C ALA A 111 -11.85 10.38 33.72
N GLY A 112 -11.25 9.84 34.79
CA GLY A 112 -11.32 8.43 35.16
C GLY A 112 -10.37 7.50 34.39
N ALA A 113 -9.53 8.05 33.49
CA ALA A 113 -8.45 7.30 32.84
C ALA A 113 -7.18 7.37 33.69
N TRP A 114 -6.81 6.24 34.28
CA TRP A 114 -5.58 6.11 35.05
C TRP A 114 -4.35 6.11 34.14
N PHE A 115 -3.33 6.89 34.50
CA PHE A 115 -2.07 6.93 33.76
C PHE A 115 -0.81 7.03 34.64
N GLY A 116 -0.98 6.90 35.98
CA GLY A 116 0.16 6.85 36.87
C GLY A 116 -0.20 7.04 38.33
N ARG A 117 0.84 7.25 39.13
CA ARG A 117 0.79 7.55 40.55
C ARG A 117 1.90 8.51 40.92
N ALA A 118 1.64 9.37 41.89
CA ALA A 118 2.68 10.19 42.50
C ALA A 118 2.68 9.99 44.00
N GLY A 119 3.83 10.12 44.63
CA GLY A 119 3.94 9.99 46.07
C GLY A 119 5.15 10.67 46.67
N VAL A 120 5.04 10.95 47.95
CA VAL A 120 6.12 11.52 48.79
C VAL A 120 6.31 10.71 50.06
N LEU A 121 7.57 10.65 50.50
CA LEU A 121 7.96 10.03 51.74
C LEU A 121 8.55 11.11 52.65
N ALA A 122 8.02 11.21 53.86
CA ALA A 122 8.47 12.17 54.87
C ALA A 122 8.75 11.45 56.18
N PRO A 123 9.40 12.08 57.18
CA PRO A 123 9.51 11.53 58.53
C PRO A 123 8.13 11.18 59.12
N ALA A 124 8.00 10.09 59.88
CA ALA A 124 6.73 9.63 60.44
C ALA A 124 6.00 10.71 61.29
N ALA A 125 6.73 11.65 61.85
CA ALA A 125 6.20 12.79 62.61
C ALA A 125 5.59 13.89 61.73
N ALA A 126 5.79 13.86 60.40
CA ALA A 126 5.24 14.87 59.49
C ALA A 126 3.71 14.81 59.48
N ASN A 127 3.07 15.95 59.25
CA ASN A 127 1.60 16.02 59.15
C ASN A 127 1.15 15.42 57.81
N GLY A 128 0.42 14.29 57.86
CA GLY A 128 -0.07 13.61 56.65
C GLY A 128 -1.07 14.44 55.85
N ALA A 129 -1.89 15.25 56.54
CA ALA A 129 -2.86 16.10 55.85
C ALA A 129 -2.17 17.21 54.99
N ASP A 130 -1.14 17.86 55.55
CA ASP A 130 -0.39 18.90 54.83
C ASP A 130 0.38 18.31 53.64
N LEU A 131 0.98 17.12 53.84
CA LEU A 131 1.64 16.40 52.73
C LEU A 131 0.68 16.04 51.61
N ALA A 132 -0.52 15.62 51.99
CA ALA A 132 -1.54 15.21 51.04
C ALA A 132 -2.10 16.38 50.23
N GLU A 133 -2.37 17.52 50.90
CA GLU A 133 -2.81 18.73 50.21
C GLU A 133 -1.72 19.28 49.26
N GLY A 134 -0.46 19.26 49.72
CA GLY A 134 0.67 19.64 48.87
C GLY A 134 0.88 18.73 47.68
N LEU A 135 0.80 17.40 47.87
CA LEU A 135 0.89 16.43 46.78
C LEU A 135 -0.27 16.60 45.79
N ASN A 136 -1.49 16.83 46.28
CA ASN A 136 -2.64 17.10 45.43
C ASN A 136 -2.43 18.34 44.54
N ALA A 137 -1.90 19.42 45.12
CA ALA A 137 -1.59 20.65 44.38
C ALA A 137 -0.57 20.42 43.24
N VAL A 138 0.41 19.54 43.45
CA VAL A 138 1.37 19.11 42.43
C VAL A 138 0.68 18.26 41.34
N CYS A 139 -0.11 17.28 41.77
CA CYS A 139 -0.77 16.35 40.84
C CYS A 139 -1.76 17.04 39.94
N GLU A 140 -2.56 18.01 40.43
CA GLU A 140 -3.52 18.76 39.60
C GLU A 140 -2.86 19.48 38.40
N VAL A 141 -1.61 19.91 38.52
CA VAL A 141 -0.85 20.52 37.42
C VAL A 141 -0.22 19.44 36.54
N LEU A 142 0.42 18.46 37.21
CA LEU A 142 1.17 17.41 36.51
C LEU A 142 0.28 16.46 35.70
N ASP A 143 -0.94 16.19 36.18
CA ASP A 143 -1.93 15.32 35.54
C ASP A 143 -2.21 15.74 34.12
N ASN A 144 -2.60 16.99 33.91
CA ASN A 144 -2.95 17.51 32.58
C ASN A 144 -1.75 17.47 31.63
N TYR A 145 -0.56 17.78 32.13
CA TYR A 145 0.66 17.75 31.32
C TYR A 145 1.02 16.33 30.87
N LEU A 146 1.09 15.39 31.84
CA LEU A 146 1.44 14.00 31.56
C LEU A 146 0.39 13.30 30.66
N PHE A 147 -0.90 13.56 30.92
CA PHE A 147 -1.98 13.06 30.09
C PHE A 147 -1.87 13.56 28.64
N THR A 148 -1.61 14.86 28.46
CA THR A 148 -1.45 15.45 27.13
C THR A 148 -0.26 14.86 26.39
N LEU A 149 0.88 14.70 27.06
CA LEU A 149 2.08 14.08 26.47
C LEU A 149 1.82 12.63 26.06
N ARG A 150 1.17 11.85 26.93
CA ARG A 150 0.79 10.48 26.62
C ARG A 150 -0.12 10.42 25.41
N ALA A 151 -1.18 11.22 25.39
CA ALA A 151 -2.12 11.27 24.27
C ALA A 151 -1.43 11.64 22.94
N MET A 152 -0.50 12.61 22.96
CA MET A 152 0.29 12.97 21.79
C MET A 152 1.17 11.82 21.29
N ARG A 153 1.81 11.07 22.19
CA ARG A 153 2.66 9.93 21.84
C ARG A 153 1.86 8.75 21.31
N GLU A 154 0.74 8.43 21.96
CA GLU A 154 -0.18 7.40 21.48
C GLU A 154 -0.64 7.71 20.04
N LYS A 155 -1.04 8.96 19.79
CA LYS A 155 -1.41 9.42 18.45
C LYS A 155 -0.27 9.29 17.45
N HIS A 156 0.94 9.71 17.83
CA HIS A 156 2.12 9.53 16.98
C HIS A 156 2.39 8.06 16.70
N GLY A 157 2.32 7.20 17.73
CA GLY A 157 2.50 5.76 17.60
C GLY A 157 1.46 5.13 16.66
N VAL A 158 0.19 5.51 16.77
CA VAL A 158 -0.87 5.07 15.85
C VAL A 158 -0.59 5.54 14.43
N THR A 159 -0.23 6.81 14.24
CA THR A 159 0.12 7.38 12.92
C THR A 159 1.28 6.61 12.27
N MET A 160 2.33 6.29 13.04
CA MET A 160 3.46 5.50 12.54
C MET A 160 3.05 4.07 12.16
N LYS A 161 2.19 3.42 12.96
CA LYS A 161 1.65 2.09 12.66
C LYS A 161 0.80 2.10 11.39
N LEU A 162 -0.04 3.12 11.18
CA LEU A 162 -0.81 3.31 9.94
C LEU A 162 0.11 3.44 8.73
N GLY A 163 1.13 4.30 8.83
CA GLY A 163 2.12 4.47 7.76
C GLY A 163 2.91 3.19 7.48
N HIS A 164 3.25 2.41 8.51
CA HIS A 164 3.94 1.13 8.35
C HIS A 164 3.04 0.08 7.66
N ALA A 165 1.80 -0.08 8.11
CA ALA A 165 0.84 -1.01 7.52
C ALA A 165 0.63 -0.74 6.03
N LEU A 166 0.50 0.54 5.63
CA LEU A 166 0.29 0.95 4.24
C LEU A 166 1.57 0.91 3.37
N ARG A 167 2.73 0.58 3.93
CA ARG A 167 3.93 0.22 3.17
C ARG A 167 3.90 -1.22 2.67
N HIS A 168 2.93 -2.03 3.12
CA HIS A 168 2.79 -3.39 2.63
C HIS A 168 2.64 -3.39 1.10
N ARG A 169 3.39 -4.27 0.44
CA ARG A 169 3.47 -4.27 -1.03
C ARG A 169 2.13 -4.66 -1.67
N VAL A 170 1.42 -5.61 -1.09
CA VAL A 170 0.06 -5.97 -1.52
C VAL A 170 -0.91 -4.94 -0.96
N LEU A 171 -1.53 -4.14 -1.84
CA LEU A 171 -2.41 -3.03 -1.45
C LEU A 171 -3.54 -3.49 -0.51
N GLY A 172 -4.22 -4.60 -0.84
CA GLY A 172 -5.34 -5.11 -0.04
C GLY A 172 -4.93 -5.49 1.38
N GLU A 173 -3.77 -6.13 1.57
CA GLU A 173 -3.26 -6.50 2.89
C GLU A 173 -2.83 -5.27 3.70
N GLY A 174 -2.17 -4.31 3.05
CA GLY A 174 -1.78 -3.05 3.68
C GLY A 174 -2.98 -2.24 4.17
N VAL A 175 -4.03 -2.14 3.35
CA VAL A 175 -5.28 -1.46 3.72
C VAL A 175 -5.96 -2.18 4.88
N LYS A 176 -6.08 -3.51 4.83
CA LYS A 176 -6.68 -4.31 5.90
C LYS A 176 -5.96 -4.13 7.25
N GLN A 177 -4.62 -4.19 7.25
CA GLN A 177 -3.82 -3.95 8.45
C GLN A 177 -4.01 -2.52 8.98
N ALA A 178 -4.00 -1.52 8.12
CA ALA A 178 -4.19 -0.13 8.51
C ALA A 178 -5.59 0.13 9.07
N VAL A 179 -6.64 -0.48 8.49
CA VAL A 179 -8.00 -0.40 9.03
C VAL A 179 -8.08 -1.06 10.41
N GLY A 180 -7.39 -2.19 10.64
CA GLY A 180 -7.28 -2.81 11.96
C GLY A 180 -6.65 -1.89 13.01
N VAL A 181 -5.57 -1.19 12.65
CA VAL A 181 -4.92 -0.18 13.51
C VAL A 181 -5.88 0.99 13.79
N LEU A 182 -6.55 1.51 12.77
CA LEU A 182 -7.50 2.61 12.90
C LEU A 182 -8.68 2.23 13.81
N ALA A 183 -9.28 1.06 13.60
CA ALA A 183 -10.41 0.56 14.38
C ALA A 183 -10.09 0.33 15.87
N SER A 184 -8.81 0.11 16.20
CA SER A 184 -8.37 0.02 17.60
C SER A 184 -8.13 1.38 18.25
N ALA A 185 -7.99 2.45 17.47
CA ALA A 185 -7.61 3.77 17.94
C ALA A 185 -8.78 4.77 18.00
N ILE A 186 -9.81 4.59 17.17
CA ILE A 186 -10.98 5.46 17.09
C ILE A 186 -12.29 4.67 17.19
N PRO A 187 -13.40 5.28 17.64
CA PRO A 187 -14.70 4.60 17.78
C PRO A 187 -15.39 4.40 16.42
N MET A 188 -14.74 3.68 15.51
CA MET A 188 -15.20 3.41 14.16
C MET A 188 -16.22 2.27 14.16
N ASP A 189 -17.40 2.47 13.54
CA ASP A 189 -18.39 1.43 13.27
C ASP A 189 -18.16 0.80 11.89
N ARG A 190 -18.35 1.59 10.82
CA ARG A 190 -18.13 1.16 9.43
C ARG A 190 -17.19 2.13 8.72
N LEU A 191 -16.39 1.58 7.82
CA LEU A 191 -15.49 2.32 6.96
C LEU A 191 -15.69 1.86 5.52
N VAL A 192 -15.90 2.80 4.62
CA VAL A 192 -15.95 2.58 3.17
C VAL A 192 -14.81 3.32 2.51
N ILE A 193 -14.04 2.63 1.69
CA ILE A 193 -13.01 3.21 0.83
C ILE A 193 -13.46 3.03 -0.61
N VAL A 194 -13.56 4.13 -1.34
CA VAL A 194 -13.83 4.14 -2.78
C VAL A 194 -12.66 4.79 -3.47
N TRP A 195 -12.04 4.10 -4.45
CA TRP A 195 -10.95 4.70 -5.22
C TRP A 195 -10.95 4.22 -6.66
N VAL A 196 -10.28 5.01 -7.51
CA VAL A 196 -10.08 4.67 -8.91
C VAL A 196 -8.68 4.10 -9.08
N ALA A 197 -8.59 2.84 -9.50
CA ALA A 197 -7.38 2.26 -10.02
C ALA A 197 -7.34 2.47 -11.55
N GLU A 198 -6.17 2.73 -12.09
CA GLU A 198 -5.98 2.71 -13.55
C GLU A 198 -5.78 1.25 -13.99
N GLU A 199 -6.87 0.52 -14.01
CA GLU A 199 -6.96 -0.75 -14.71
C GLU A 199 -7.57 -0.41 -16.07
N ASN A 200 -6.84 -0.53 -17.14
CA ASN A 200 -7.27 -0.17 -18.51
C ASN A 200 -7.56 1.32 -18.78
N ALA A 201 -7.70 1.63 -20.08
CA ALA A 201 -8.23 2.92 -20.55
C ALA A 201 -9.61 3.30 -19.95
N GLN A 202 -10.30 2.35 -19.30
CA GLN A 202 -11.49 2.57 -18.50
C GLN A 202 -11.11 2.42 -17.02
N LYS A 203 -10.84 3.53 -16.34
CA LYS A 203 -10.52 3.59 -14.91
C LYS A 203 -11.43 2.67 -14.09
N ALA A 204 -10.88 1.55 -13.61
CA ALA A 204 -11.62 0.66 -12.74
C ALA A 204 -11.84 1.29 -11.38
N LEU A 205 -13.04 1.20 -10.88
CA LEU A 205 -13.40 1.72 -9.57
C LEU A 205 -13.46 0.55 -8.58
N HIS A 206 -12.79 0.73 -7.45
CA HIS A 206 -12.83 -0.21 -6.33
C HIS A 206 -13.61 0.34 -5.16
N VAL A 207 -14.37 -0.53 -4.53
CA VAL A 207 -15.11 -0.27 -3.30
C VAL A 207 -14.74 -1.35 -2.30
N GLN A 208 -14.26 -0.93 -1.12
CA GLN A 208 -14.08 -1.80 0.04
C GLN A 208 -14.92 -1.28 1.19
N MET A 209 -15.59 -2.18 1.93
CA MET A 209 -16.33 -1.85 3.13
C MET A 209 -15.87 -2.75 4.28
N TYR A 210 -15.59 -2.11 5.40
CA TYR A 210 -15.21 -2.72 6.65
C TYR A 210 -16.26 -2.45 7.73
N GLU A 211 -16.51 -3.45 8.58
CA GLU A 211 -17.29 -3.34 9.80
C GLU A 211 -16.33 -3.58 10.98
N GLY A 212 -16.03 -2.49 11.71
CA GLY A 212 -14.84 -2.51 12.57
C GLY A 212 -13.58 -2.86 11.77
N PRO A 213 -12.76 -3.85 12.19
CA PRO A 213 -11.57 -4.28 11.46
C PRO A 213 -11.87 -5.30 10.33
N GLU A 214 -13.11 -5.81 10.22
CA GLU A 214 -13.45 -6.90 9.31
C GLU A 214 -13.88 -6.42 7.93
N LEU A 215 -13.21 -6.91 6.89
CA LEU A 215 -13.58 -6.66 5.49
C LEU A 215 -14.86 -7.42 5.14
N ARG A 216 -15.92 -6.72 4.73
CA ARG A 216 -17.23 -7.27 4.35
C ARG A 216 -17.48 -7.22 2.85
N VAL A 217 -17.02 -6.17 2.17
CA VAL A 217 -17.19 -5.98 0.74
C VAL A 217 -15.84 -5.64 0.12
N ASP A 218 -15.49 -6.33 -0.97
CA ASP A 218 -14.30 -6.05 -1.77
C ASP A 218 -14.59 -6.31 -3.24
N THR A 219 -14.69 -5.24 -4.03
CA THR A 219 -14.92 -5.33 -5.46
C THR A 219 -13.66 -5.66 -6.27
N MET A 220 -12.48 -5.75 -5.63
CA MET A 220 -11.26 -6.28 -6.27
C MET A 220 -11.29 -7.80 -6.42
N THR A 221 -12.03 -8.49 -5.54
CA THR A 221 -12.08 -9.96 -5.50
C THR A 221 -13.41 -10.53 -5.96
N SER A 222 -14.43 -9.71 -6.18
CA SER A 222 -15.77 -10.14 -6.58
C SER A 222 -16.37 -9.25 -7.67
N GLU A 223 -17.09 -9.86 -8.63
CA GLU A 223 -17.83 -9.14 -9.66
C GLU A 223 -19.09 -8.50 -9.07
N GLN A 224 -18.99 -7.28 -8.58
CA GLN A 224 -20.10 -6.48 -8.06
C GLN A 224 -20.25 -5.20 -8.90
N GLY A 225 -20.66 -5.37 -10.16
CA GLY A 225 -20.80 -4.27 -11.13
C GLY A 225 -21.68 -3.13 -10.65
N GLN A 226 -22.78 -3.43 -9.96
CA GLN A 226 -23.71 -2.44 -9.43
C GLN A 226 -23.05 -1.53 -8.37
N LEU A 227 -22.26 -2.10 -7.45
CA LEU A 227 -21.52 -1.32 -6.44
C LEU A 227 -20.44 -0.44 -7.08
N ARG A 228 -19.81 -0.90 -8.16
CA ARG A 228 -18.85 -0.07 -8.90
C ARG A 228 -19.53 1.12 -9.58
N GLU A 229 -20.71 0.94 -10.15
CA GLU A 229 -21.48 2.05 -10.75
C GLU A 229 -21.93 3.05 -9.70
N GLN A 230 -22.47 2.60 -8.58
CA GLN A 230 -22.85 3.45 -7.45
C GLN A 230 -21.64 4.18 -6.86
N GLY A 231 -20.49 3.50 -6.74
CA GLY A 231 -19.24 4.11 -6.29
C GLY A 231 -18.76 5.21 -7.24
N ARG A 232 -18.89 5.00 -8.56
CA ARG A 232 -18.55 6.03 -9.56
C ARG A 232 -19.46 7.24 -9.47
N ALA A 233 -20.76 7.03 -9.28
CA ALA A 233 -21.73 8.11 -9.06
C ALA A 233 -21.39 8.90 -7.78
N TYR A 234 -21.08 8.19 -6.70
CA TYR A 234 -20.69 8.78 -5.41
C TYR A 234 -19.40 9.62 -5.50
N LEU A 235 -18.34 9.13 -6.16
CA LEU A 235 -17.10 9.89 -6.36
C LEU A 235 -17.33 11.18 -7.16
N ASN A 236 -18.27 11.14 -8.11
CA ASN A 236 -18.64 12.31 -8.93
C ASN A 236 -19.66 13.24 -8.27
N GLY A 237 -20.01 13.01 -7.00
CA GLY A 237 -21.01 13.81 -6.28
C GLY A 237 -22.45 13.63 -6.78
N ARG A 238 -22.76 12.48 -7.36
CA ARG A 238 -24.07 12.17 -7.98
C ARG A 238 -24.85 11.15 -7.14
N GLY A 239 -25.18 11.51 -5.90
CA GLY A 239 -26.05 10.72 -5.03
C GLY A 239 -25.32 9.82 -4.02
N ASP A 240 -26.06 9.40 -2.99
CA ASP A 240 -25.55 8.65 -1.83
C ASP A 240 -26.05 7.19 -1.85
N GLU A 241 -26.49 6.69 -2.99
CA GLU A 241 -27.02 5.32 -3.15
C GLU A 241 -26.04 4.24 -2.69
N LEU A 242 -24.73 4.48 -2.91
CA LEU A 242 -23.67 3.60 -2.42
C LEU A 242 -23.73 3.45 -0.89
N LEU A 243 -23.83 4.55 -0.17
CA LEU A 243 -23.84 4.55 1.29
C LEU A 243 -25.07 3.81 1.84
N GLY A 244 -26.23 4.02 1.22
CA GLY A 244 -27.45 3.28 1.53
C GLY A 244 -27.32 1.78 1.24
N ALA A 245 -26.77 1.39 0.10
CA ALA A 245 -26.54 0.00 -0.28
C ALA A 245 -25.57 -0.72 0.67
N LEU A 246 -24.60 -0.01 1.22
CA LEU A 246 -23.62 -0.52 2.20
C LEU A 246 -24.10 -0.35 3.66
N GLY A 247 -25.32 0.16 3.87
CA GLY A 247 -25.94 0.31 5.19
C GLY A 247 -25.26 1.33 6.09
N LEU A 248 -24.61 2.37 5.52
CA LEU A 248 -24.06 3.50 6.28
C LEU A 248 -25.20 4.45 6.63
N SER A 249 -25.48 4.61 7.92
CA SER A 249 -26.48 5.51 8.45
C SER A 249 -25.92 6.23 9.68
N GLY A 250 -26.34 7.48 9.91
CA GLY A 250 -25.89 8.30 11.04
C GLY A 250 -24.84 9.34 10.67
N ALA A 251 -24.16 9.87 11.68
CA ALA A 251 -23.10 10.85 11.50
C ALA A 251 -21.91 10.24 10.78
N GLN A 252 -21.47 10.88 9.71
CA GLN A 252 -20.40 10.41 8.84
C GLN A 252 -19.30 11.47 8.73
N GLU A 253 -18.05 11.01 8.71
CA GLU A 253 -16.91 11.80 8.28
C GLU A 253 -16.46 11.34 6.90
N GLU A 254 -16.33 12.29 5.98
CA GLU A 254 -15.83 12.05 4.64
C GLU A 254 -14.47 12.71 4.46
N VAL A 255 -13.47 11.93 4.04
CA VAL A 255 -12.14 12.44 3.72
C VAL A 255 -11.81 12.16 2.26
N LEU A 256 -11.46 13.21 1.52
CA LEU A 256 -11.12 13.12 0.10
C LEU A 256 -9.70 12.60 -0.10
N ILE A 257 -9.56 11.66 -1.03
CA ILE A 257 -8.27 11.18 -1.53
C ILE A 257 -7.99 11.91 -2.85
N ASN A 258 -7.15 12.93 -2.80
CA ASN A 258 -6.77 13.70 -3.98
C ASN A 258 -5.65 13.03 -4.77
N GLY A 259 -5.66 13.13 -6.10
CA GLY A 259 -4.58 12.68 -6.98
C GLY A 259 -3.31 13.52 -6.87
N ILE A 260 -2.35 13.29 -7.76
CA ILE A 260 -1.08 14.02 -7.82
C ILE A 260 -1.33 15.51 -8.03
N THR A 261 -2.24 15.86 -8.93
CA THR A 261 -2.78 17.21 -9.05
C THR A 261 -3.96 17.33 -8.07
N LYS A 262 -3.86 18.20 -7.09
CA LYS A 262 -4.88 18.41 -6.04
C LYS A 262 -6.31 18.66 -6.55
N SER A 263 -6.48 18.91 -7.84
CA SER A 263 -7.76 19.14 -8.51
C SER A 263 -8.55 17.87 -8.87
N VAL A 264 -7.94 16.68 -8.80
CA VAL A 264 -8.59 15.43 -9.17
C VAL A 264 -8.80 14.58 -7.92
N VAL A 265 -10.04 14.31 -7.56
CA VAL A 265 -10.41 13.35 -6.51
C VAL A 265 -10.26 11.95 -7.09
N VAL A 266 -9.34 11.16 -6.56
CA VAL A 266 -9.10 9.76 -6.97
C VAL A 266 -9.77 8.76 -6.04
N GLY A 267 -10.31 9.21 -4.90
CA GLY A 267 -11.03 8.36 -3.97
C GLY A 267 -11.64 9.13 -2.82
N LYS A 268 -12.41 8.41 -2.01
CA LYS A 268 -13.04 8.90 -0.78
C LYS A 268 -12.95 7.83 0.30
N VAL A 269 -12.75 8.27 1.54
CA VAL A 269 -12.91 7.44 2.74
C VAL A 269 -14.12 7.99 3.49
N VAL A 270 -15.08 7.13 3.79
CA VAL A 270 -16.26 7.47 4.57
C VAL A 270 -16.31 6.59 5.80
N VAL A 271 -16.48 7.19 6.96
CA VAL A 271 -16.46 6.48 8.24
C VAL A 271 -17.66 6.89 9.08
N THR A 272 -18.31 5.90 9.72
CA THR A 272 -19.35 6.12 10.71
C THR A 272 -18.83 5.87 12.13
N CYS A 273 -19.28 6.68 13.09
CA CYS A 273 -18.90 6.57 14.49
C CYS A 273 -19.86 5.63 15.24
N LYS A 274 -19.34 4.78 16.15
CA LYS A 274 -20.15 3.92 17.01
C LYS A 274 -21.05 4.70 17.97
N HIS A 275 -20.56 5.80 18.47
CA HIS A 275 -21.24 6.58 19.50
C HIS A 275 -21.02 8.09 19.26
N GLY A 276 -22.07 8.81 18.88
CA GLY A 276 -22.01 10.26 18.69
C GLY A 276 -21.24 10.69 17.46
N GLU A 277 -20.28 11.59 17.62
CA GLU A 277 -19.45 12.16 16.57
C GLU A 277 -17.97 11.95 16.86
N PHE A 278 -17.13 11.96 15.82
CA PHE A 278 -15.68 11.95 15.95
C PHE A 278 -15.17 13.27 16.52
N ASN A 279 -14.28 13.20 17.48
CA ASN A 279 -13.59 14.35 18.03
C ASN A 279 -12.43 14.80 17.12
N THR A 280 -11.74 15.87 17.50
CA THR A 280 -10.61 16.40 16.71
C THR A 280 -9.46 15.39 16.56
N TYR A 281 -9.15 14.63 17.61
CA TYR A 281 -8.13 13.60 17.59
C TYR A 281 -8.45 12.50 16.56
N ASP A 282 -9.70 12.02 16.54
CA ASP A 282 -10.18 11.00 15.61
C ASP A 282 -10.10 11.49 14.16
N ARG A 283 -10.55 12.74 13.91
CA ARG A 283 -10.53 13.37 12.58
C ARG A 283 -9.11 13.56 12.04
N GLU A 284 -8.15 13.87 12.91
CA GLU A 284 -6.74 13.98 12.50
C GLU A 284 -6.14 12.61 12.14
N LEU A 285 -6.49 11.53 12.86
CA LEU A 285 -6.08 10.18 12.51
C LEU A 285 -6.72 9.71 11.20
N LEU A 286 -8.01 10.02 10.97
CA LEU A 286 -8.69 9.76 9.70
C LEU A 286 -8.02 10.50 8.54
N SER A 287 -7.65 11.74 8.74
CA SER A 287 -6.94 12.54 7.72
C SER A 287 -5.55 11.96 7.41
N ALA A 288 -4.81 11.53 8.44
CA ALA A 288 -3.52 10.86 8.27
C ALA A 288 -3.68 9.53 7.51
N PHE A 289 -4.65 8.71 7.91
CA PHE A 289 -4.99 7.46 7.23
C PHE A 289 -5.30 7.68 5.74
N ALA A 290 -6.19 8.64 5.41
CA ALA A 290 -6.51 8.97 4.02
C ALA A 290 -5.30 9.47 3.24
N GLY A 291 -4.40 10.22 3.88
CA GLY A 291 -3.13 10.66 3.29
C GLY A 291 -2.20 9.49 2.91
N PHE A 292 -2.08 8.49 3.78
CA PHE A 292 -1.30 7.28 3.52
C PHE A 292 -1.96 6.39 2.45
N ILE A 293 -3.30 6.21 2.48
CA ILE A 293 -4.06 5.52 1.42
C ILE A 293 -3.80 6.18 0.07
N ARG A 294 -3.89 7.51 0.02
CA ARG A 294 -3.58 8.26 -1.21
C ARG A 294 -2.22 7.92 -1.78
N GLN A 295 -1.17 7.96 -0.96
CA GLN A 295 0.18 7.67 -1.39
C GLN A 295 0.27 6.23 -1.92
N ARG A 296 -0.31 5.27 -1.19
CA ARG A 296 -0.27 3.86 -1.59
C ARG A 296 -1.04 3.57 -2.89
N VAL A 297 -2.19 4.21 -3.10
CA VAL A 297 -2.94 4.08 -4.37
C VAL A 297 -2.15 4.68 -5.54
N VAL A 298 -1.49 5.81 -5.34
CA VAL A 298 -0.62 6.41 -6.37
C VAL A 298 0.55 5.48 -6.73
N ASP A 299 1.17 4.86 -5.74
CA ASP A 299 2.29 3.94 -5.97
C ASP A 299 1.82 2.65 -6.64
N PHE A 300 0.68 2.08 -6.21
CA PHE A 300 0.03 0.94 -6.86
C PHE A 300 -0.27 1.22 -8.34
N ASN A 301 -0.82 2.39 -8.65
CA ASN A 301 -1.12 2.76 -10.03
C ASN A 301 0.13 2.93 -10.89
N LYS A 302 1.27 3.33 -10.31
CA LYS A 302 2.56 3.35 -11.02
C LYS A 302 3.08 1.95 -11.32
N GLU A 303 3.03 1.05 -10.31
CA GLU A 303 3.41 -0.35 -10.47
C GLU A 303 2.54 -1.03 -11.52
N TRP A 304 1.21 -0.84 -11.43
CA TRP A 304 0.26 -1.34 -12.41
C TRP A 304 0.60 -0.93 -13.85
N ARG A 305 0.79 0.37 -14.09
CA ARG A 305 1.13 0.89 -15.44
C ARG A 305 2.43 0.33 -15.98
N ALA A 306 3.43 0.20 -15.13
CA ALA A 306 4.72 -0.35 -15.53
C ALA A 306 4.60 -1.82 -15.98
N LEU A 307 3.78 -2.61 -15.29
CA LEU A 307 3.52 -4.01 -15.63
C LEU A 307 2.58 -4.15 -16.83
N ALA A 308 1.53 -3.33 -16.91
CA ALA A 308 0.54 -3.35 -18.00
C ALA A 308 1.14 -2.95 -19.37
N ALA A 309 2.33 -2.38 -19.39
CA ALA A 309 3.06 -2.13 -20.63
C ALA A 309 3.52 -3.43 -21.33
N ALA A 310 3.70 -4.53 -20.58
CA ALA A 310 4.17 -5.81 -21.11
C ALA A 310 3.16 -6.96 -20.93
N PHE A 311 2.43 -6.96 -19.81
CA PHE A 311 1.57 -8.06 -19.41
C PHE A 311 0.09 -7.70 -19.58
N ARG A 312 -0.73 -8.72 -19.84
CA ARG A 312 -2.19 -8.55 -19.79
C ARG A 312 -2.65 -8.26 -18.36
N GLU A 313 -3.80 -7.64 -18.20
CA GLU A 313 -4.32 -7.16 -16.93
C GLU A 313 -4.52 -8.23 -15.86
N ASP A 314 -5.05 -9.41 -16.25
CA ASP A 314 -5.21 -10.52 -15.32
C ASP A 314 -3.88 -10.98 -14.73
N ASP A 315 -2.81 -10.94 -15.55
CA ASP A 315 -1.46 -11.28 -15.09
C ASP A 315 -0.88 -10.18 -14.19
N VAL A 316 -1.13 -8.91 -14.49
CA VAL A 316 -0.78 -7.79 -13.62
C VAL A 316 -1.49 -7.91 -12.28
N ALA A 317 -2.79 -8.17 -12.30
CA ALA A 317 -3.57 -8.36 -11.08
C ALA A 317 -3.05 -9.54 -10.24
N ARG A 318 -2.65 -10.63 -10.90
CA ARG A 318 -2.06 -11.81 -10.24
C ARG A 318 -0.68 -11.51 -9.66
N LEU A 319 0.18 -10.79 -10.39
CA LEU A 319 1.50 -10.38 -9.91
C LEU A 319 1.39 -9.50 -8.66
N LEU A 320 0.56 -8.47 -8.68
CA LEU A 320 0.42 -7.52 -7.57
C LEU A 320 -0.26 -8.08 -6.31
N ARG A 321 -0.73 -9.33 -6.34
CA ARG A 321 -1.18 -10.07 -5.13
C ARG A 321 -0.06 -10.80 -4.40
N ASP A 322 1.14 -10.88 -4.97
CA ASP A 322 2.31 -11.53 -4.40
C ASP A 322 3.32 -10.46 -4.01
N ASP A 323 3.73 -10.40 -2.75
CA ASP A 323 4.64 -9.39 -2.23
C ASP A 323 6.09 -9.56 -2.74
N GLU A 324 6.42 -10.76 -3.22
CA GLU A 324 7.73 -11.10 -3.80
C GLU A 324 7.67 -11.28 -5.33
N TYR A 325 6.64 -10.77 -6.01
CA TYR A 325 6.40 -11.05 -7.44
C TYR A 325 7.61 -10.74 -8.33
N GLU A 326 8.39 -9.70 -8.03
CA GLU A 326 9.59 -9.37 -8.80
C GLU A 326 10.61 -10.50 -8.76
N GLN A 327 10.87 -11.04 -7.55
CA GLN A 327 11.85 -12.12 -7.37
C GLN A 327 11.32 -13.45 -7.91
N ARG A 328 10.04 -13.74 -7.68
CA ARG A 328 9.44 -15.02 -8.04
C ARG A 328 9.15 -15.16 -9.53
N PHE A 329 8.67 -14.10 -10.18
CA PHE A 329 8.16 -14.17 -11.54
C PHE A 329 8.91 -13.32 -12.55
N LEU A 330 9.51 -12.19 -12.13
CA LEU A 330 10.15 -11.25 -13.04
C LEU A 330 11.68 -11.26 -12.98
N ALA A 331 12.28 -11.88 -11.96
CA ALA A 331 13.72 -12.02 -11.88
C ALA A 331 14.27 -12.84 -13.07
N PRO A 332 15.42 -12.44 -13.64
CA PRO A 332 16.05 -13.15 -14.75
C PRO A 332 16.28 -14.63 -14.47
N ARG A 333 15.84 -15.49 -15.37
CA ARG A 333 15.99 -16.94 -15.31
C ARG A 333 16.12 -17.58 -16.67
N GLU A 334 16.70 -18.78 -16.71
CA GLU A 334 16.67 -19.61 -17.91
C GLU A 334 15.32 -20.36 -17.98
N ALA A 335 14.63 -20.24 -19.12
CA ALA A 335 13.37 -20.92 -19.37
C ALA A 335 13.16 -21.18 -20.87
N THR A 336 12.51 -22.30 -21.20
CA THR A 336 12.03 -22.55 -22.57
C THR A 336 10.77 -21.72 -22.80
N VAL A 337 10.75 -20.91 -23.86
CA VAL A 337 9.72 -19.92 -24.16
C VAL A 337 9.35 -19.99 -25.63
N ALA A 338 8.05 -19.86 -25.95
CA ALA A 338 7.66 -19.69 -27.33
C ALA A 338 7.80 -18.21 -27.73
N ILE A 339 8.42 -17.98 -28.88
CA ILE A 339 8.85 -16.68 -29.38
C ILE A 339 8.06 -16.39 -30.67
N LEU A 340 7.46 -15.22 -30.75
CA LEU A 340 6.74 -14.73 -31.91
C LEU A 340 7.35 -13.43 -32.43
N TYR A 341 7.69 -13.38 -33.70
CA TYR A 341 8.05 -12.18 -34.45
C TYR A 341 7.05 -11.98 -35.56
N VAL A 342 6.42 -10.82 -35.64
CA VAL A 342 5.47 -10.45 -36.69
C VAL A 342 5.83 -9.07 -37.22
N ASP A 343 6.03 -8.97 -38.52
CA ASP A 343 6.47 -7.77 -39.22
C ASP A 343 5.54 -7.42 -40.37
N ILE A 344 5.33 -6.14 -40.66
CA ILE A 344 4.51 -5.72 -41.80
C ILE A 344 5.29 -5.94 -43.12
N ALA A 345 4.85 -6.89 -43.90
CA ALA A 345 5.56 -7.25 -45.11
C ALA A 345 5.64 -6.09 -46.13
N GLY A 346 6.88 -5.62 -46.40
CA GLY A 346 7.12 -4.54 -47.34
C GLY A 346 6.73 -3.17 -46.81
N PHE A 347 6.84 -2.95 -45.50
CA PHE A 347 6.51 -1.68 -44.81
C PHE A 347 7.19 -0.45 -45.47
N THR A 348 8.47 -0.53 -45.81
CA THR A 348 9.17 0.57 -46.50
C THR A 348 8.42 1.02 -47.75
N ARG A 349 7.98 0.08 -48.60
CA ARG A 349 7.17 0.41 -49.79
C ARG A 349 5.82 1.03 -49.43
N ILE A 350 5.14 0.48 -48.42
CA ILE A 350 3.86 1.02 -47.94
C ILE A 350 4.03 2.44 -47.46
N SER A 351 5.04 2.72 -46.64
CA SER A 351 5.31 4.03 -46.08
C SER A 351 5.69 5.08 -47.13
N GLU A 352 6.56 4.73 -48.08
CA GLU A 352 7.08 5.67 -49.07
C GLU A 352 6.14 5.88 -50.28
N THR A 353 5.44 4.83 -50.71
CA THR A 353 4.68 4.91 -51.97
C THR A 353 3.17 5.00 -51.76
N VAL A 354 2.63 4.43 -50.67
CA VAL A 354 1.17 4.40 -50.41
C VAL A 354 0.79 5.52 -49.45
N LEU A 355 1.35 5.52 -48.21
CA LEU A 355 1.00 6.48 -47.18
C LEU A 355 1.63 7.86 -47.38
N LYS A 356 2.89 7.91 -47.80
CA LYS A 356 3.64 9.09 -48.23
C LYS A 356 3.89 10.17 -47.17
N THR A 357 3.18 10.17 -46.05
CA THR A 357 3.33 11.19 -44.99
C THR A 357 3.63 10.52 -43.66
N PRO A 358 4.56 11.11 -42.84
CA PRO A 358 4.89 10.56 -41.54
C PRO A 358 3.68 10.40 -40.62
N ALA A 359 2.69 11.29 -40.70
CA ALA A 359 1.49 11.23 -39.88
C ALA A 359 0.65 9.97 -40.17
N LYS A 360 0.44 9.64 -41.47
CA LYS A 360 -0.29 8.42 -41.84
C LYS A 360 0.50 7.14 -41.53
N VAL A 361 1.83 7.21 -41.61
CA VAL A 361 2.69 6.09 -41.21
C VAL A 361 2.57 5.84 -39.72
N ALA A 362 2.61 6.91 -38.90
CA ALA A 362 2.44 6.83 -37.45
C ALA A 362 1.06 6.28 -37.07
N GLU A 363 -0.02 6.77 -37.71
CA GLU A 363 -1.39 6.29 -37.53
C GLU A 363 -1.52 4.78 -37.82
N LEU A 364 -0.95 4.31 -38.95
CA LEU A 364 -0.94 2.89 -39.29
C LEU A 364 -0.19 2.07 -38.22
N VAL A 365 1.01 2.50 -37.86
CA VAL A 365 1.84 1.74 -36.91
C VAL A 365 1.19 1.70 -35.53
N GLU A 366 0.61 2.82 -35.06
CA GLU A 366 -0.06 2.90 -33.76
C GLU A 366 -1.29 1.98 -33.70
N GLU A 367 -2.22 2.09 -34.66
CA GLU A 367 -3.43 1.25 -34.66
C GLU A 367 -3.13 -0.24 -34.89
N TRP A 368 -2.25 -0.56 -35.86
CA TRP A 368 -1.89 -1.94 -36.11
C TRP A 368 -1.17 -2.59 -34.92
N SER A 369 -0.22 -1.87 -34.32
CA SER A 369 0.52 -2.41 -33.16
C SER A 369 -0.38 -2.56 -31.96
N HIS A 370 -1.30 -1.63 -31.72
CA HIS A 370 -2.28 -1.74 -30.65
C HIS A 370 -3.13 -3.02 -30.81
N ASP A 371 -3.75 -3.22 -31.98
CA ASP A 371 -4.58 -4.40 -32.25
C ASP A 371 -3.77 -5.70 -32.15
N ALA A 372 -2.53 -5.70 -32.62
CA ALA A 372 -1.68 -6.88 -32.58
C ALA A 372 -1.25 -7.23 -31.14
N VAL A 373 -0.95 -6.23 -30.31
CA VAL A 373 -0.62 -6.45 -28.89
C VAL A 373 -1.84 -6.93 -28.12
N GLU A 374 -3.04 -6.41 -28.38
CA GLU A 374 -4.28 -6.93 -27.80
C GLU A 374 -4.48 -8.42 -28.12
N LEU A 375 -4.16 -8.85 -29.35
CA LEU A 375 -4.19 -10.26 -29.73
C LEU A 375 -3.12 -11.08 -29.00
N VAL A 376 -1.91 -10.54 -28.80
CA VAL A 376 -0.87 -11.18 -27.99
C VAL A 376 -1.39 -11.43 -26.57
N TRP A 377 -1.97 -10.43 -25.92
CA TRP A 377 -2.54 -10.57 -24.58
C TRP A 377 -3.75 -11.51 -24.54
N LYS A 378 -4.64 -11.47 -25.52
CA LYS A 378 -5.76 -12.40 -25.65
C LYS A 378 -5.31 -13.85 -25.68
N HIS A 379 -4.20 -14.15 -26.34
CA HIS A 379 -3.61 -15.49 -26.40
C HIS A 379 -2.69 -15.80 -25.20
N GLY A 380 -2.60 -14.93 -24.19
CA GLY A 380 -1.80 -15.13 -22.99
C GLY A 380 -0.31 -14.94 -23.21
N GLY A 381 0.08 -14.15 -24.20
CA GLY A 381 1.46 -13.75 -24.46
C GLY A 381 1.85 -12.49 -23.69
N VAL A 382 3.15 -12.26 -23.60
CA VAL A 382 3.79 -11.07 -23.08
C VAL A 382 4.30 -10.24 -24.25
N PHE A 383 3.98 -8.96 -24.30
CA PHE A 383 4.56 -8.04 -25.25
C PHE A 383 5.98 -7.68 -24.81
N ASP A 384 6.98 -8.11 -25.58
CA ASP A 384 8.39 -7.82 -25.28
C ASP A 384 8.76 -6.39 -25.74
N LYS A 385 8.66 -6.14 -27.02
CA LYS A 385 8.95 -4.84 -27.64
C LYS A 385 8.50 -4.76 -29.08
N MET A 386 8.55 -3.55 -29.59
CA MET A 386 8.43 -3.28 -31.02
C MET A 386 9.75 -2.73 -31.57
N VAL A 387 10.17 -3.20 -32.74
CA VAL A 387 11.38 -2.75 -33.44
C VAL A 387 10.98 -2.34 -34.85
N GLY A 388 10.83 -1.03 -35.06
CA GLY A 388 10.22 -0.52 -36.30
C GLY A 388 8.74 -0.92 -36.39
N ASP A 389 8.41 -1.69 -37.38
CA ASP A 389 7.09 -2.26 -37.60
C ASP A 389 6.99 -3.76 -37.19
N CYS A 390 8.03 -4.29 -36.53
CA CYS A 390 8.08 -5.66 -36.06
C CYS A 390 7.68 -5.75 -34.58
N ILE A 391 6.64 -6.52 -34.27
CA ILE A 391 6.23 -6.87 -32.91
C ILE A 391 6.91 -8.17 -32.48
N ILE A 392 7.41 -8.17 -31.26
CA ILE A 392 8.03 -9.32 -30.60
C ILE A 392 7.21 -9.67 -29.36
N ALA A 393 6.83 -10.94 -29.24
CA ALA A 393 6.07 -11.44 -28.09
C ALA A 393 6.63 -12.77 -27.60
N LEU A 394 6.43 -13.03 -26.31
CA LEU A 394 6.87 -14.24 -25.61
C LEU A 394 5.67 -14.95 -24.99
N PHE A 395 5.62 -16.29 -25.07
CA PHE A 395 4.55 -17.09 -24.47
C PHE A 395 5.16 -18.10 -23.48
N GLY A 396 4.61 -18.12 -22.27
CA GLY A 396 5.12 -18.89 -21.12
C GLY A 396 5.31 -18.00 -19.89
N PRO A 397 6.09 -16.90 -19.98
CA PRO A 397 6.17 -15.94 -18.89
C PRO A 397 4.84 -15.26 -18.56
N PRO A 398 4.67 -14.72 -17.35
CA PRO A 398 5.62 -14.74 -16.23
C PRO A 398 5.49 -15.97 -15.35
N PHE A 399 4.42 -16.77 -15.48
CA PHE A 399 4.07 -17.82 -14.52
C PHE A 399 4.52 -19.22 -14.87
N TYR A 400 4.69 -19.51 -16.15
CA TYR A 400 5.10 -20.84 -16.67
C TYR A 400 4.16 -21.98 -16.22
N ASP A 401 2.87 -21.73 -16.18
CA ASP A 401 1.84 -22.63 -15.61
C ASP A 401 1.52 -23.85 -16.50
N GLU A 402 1.99 -23.87 -17.77
CA GLU A 402 1.68 -24.90 -18.74
C GLU A 402 2.95 -25.49 -19.36
N ALA A 403 2.77 -26.53 -20.15
CA ALA A 403 3.87 -27.14 -20.91
C ALA A 403 4.29 -26.24 -22.08
N PRO A 404 5.59 -26.23 -22.46
CA PRO A 404 6.10 -25.40 -23.56
C PRO A 404 5.38 -25.57 -24.89
N GLY A 405 4.85 -26.75 -25.18
CA GLY A 405 4.06 -27.02 -26.38
C GLY A 405 2.72 -26.27 -26.42
N ALA A 406 2.09 -26.06 -25.27
CA ALA A 406 0.87 -25.26 -25.18
C ALA A 406 1.15 -23.77 -25.49
N TRP A 407 2.27 -23.24 -25.00
CA TRP A 407 2.69 -21.87 -25.33
C TRP A 407 2.98 -21.70 -26.82
N LEU A 408 3.64 -22.71 -27.42
CA LEU A 408 3.88 -22.72 -28.87
C LEU A 408 2.57 -22.72 -29.66
N ALA A 409 1.60 -23.53 -29.25
CA ALA A 409 0.29 -23.56 -29.88
C ALA A 409 -0.42 -22.20 -29.79
N ARG A 410 -0.35 -21.53 -28.66
CA ARG A 410 -0.91 -20.17 -28.48
C ARG A 410 -0.18 -19.15 -29.35
N ALA A 411 1.14 -19.21 -29.45
CA ALA A 411 1.93 -18.31 -30.30
C ALA A 411 1.54 -18.47 -31.77
N ILE A 412 1.32 -19.70 -32.22
CA ILE A 412 0.87 -19.99 -33.60
C ILE A 412 -0.56 -19.46 -33.83
N ALA A 413 -1.48 -19.70 -32.88
CA ALA A 413 -2.86 -19.20 -32.97
C ALA A 413 -2.89 -17.66 -32.98
N CYS A 414 -2.07 -17.02 -32.14
CA CYS A 414 -1.90 -15.57 -32.16
C CYS A 414 -1.40 -15.06 -33.51
N ALA A 415 -0.41 -15.70 -34.10
CA ALA A 415 0.10 -15.37 -35.44
C ALA A 415 -1.00 -15.43 -36.51
N VAL A 416 -1.87 -16.45 -36.45
CA VAL A 416 -3.03 -16.58 -37.34
C VAL A 416 -4.01 -15.42 -37.16
N ASP A 417 -4.35 -15.08 -35.93
CA ASP A 417 -5.28 -13.98 -35.64
C ASP A 417 -4.70 -12.62 -36.07
N ILE A 418 -3.39 -12.35 -35.82
CA ILE A 418 -2.73 -11.12 -36.28
C ILE A 418 -2.72 -11.04 -37.80
N ARG A 419 -2.43 -12.13 -38.53
CA ARG A 419 -2.53 -12.18 -40.00
C ARG A 419 -3.93 -11.84 -40.45
N ALA A 420 -4.95 -12.45 -39.85
CA ALA A 420 -6.35 -12.21 -40.20
C ALA A 420 -6.80 -10.76 -39.92
N MET A 421 -6.38 -10.20 -38.79
CA MET A 421 -6.62 -8.79 -38.41
C MET A 421 -5.97 -7.86 -39.44
N THR A 422 -4.69 -8.08 -39.78
CA THR A 422 -3.95 -7.25 -40.72
C THR A 422 -4.60 -7.26 -42.10
N THR A 423 -5.03 -8.42 -42.58
CA THR A 423 -5.72 -8.56 -43.90
C THR A 423 -7.02 -7.75 -43.94
N LYS A 424 -7.73 -7.61 -42.84
CA LYS A 424 -8.97 -6.84 -42.72
C LYS A 424 -8.76 -5.33 -42.49
N LEU A 425 -7.56 -4.89 -42.16
CA LEU A 425 -7.29 -3.49 -41.84
C LEU A 425 -7.73 -2.52 -42.94
N PRO A 426 -7.57 -2.80 -44.24
CA PRO A 426 -8.06 -1.94 -45.33
C PRO A 426 -9.58 -1.78 -45.41
N GLU A 427 -10.36 -2.57 -44.66
CA GLU A 427 -11.81 -2.42 -44.56
C GLU A 427 -12.20 -1.19 -43.74
N ARG A 428 -11.31 -0.75 -42.82
CA ARG A 428 -11.49 0.48 -42.03
C ARG A 428 -11.33 1.70 -42.95
N GLU A 429 -12.18 2.71 -42.77
CA GLU A 429 -12.19 3.93 -43.57
C GLU A 429 -10.84 4.65 -43.56
N ALA A 430 -10.20 4.75 -42.39
CA ALA A 430 -8.89 5.36 -42.22
C ALA A 430 -7.78 4.72 -43.08
N PHE A 431 -7.89 3.41 -43.34
CA PHE A 431 -6.90 2.62 -44.08
C PHE A 431 -7.37 2.16 -45.46
N ALA A 432 -8.45 2.74 -45.97
CA ALA A 432 -8.98 2.40 -47.30
C ALA A 432 -7.95 2.56 -48.44
N ILE A 433 -6.96 3.45 -48.25
CA ILE A 433 -5.83 3.65 -49.19
C ILE A 433 -4.95 2.39 -49.35
N LEU A 434 -5.00 1.45 -48.40
CA LEU A 434 -4.25 0.20 -48.48
C LEU A 434 -4.95 -0.88 -49.31
N ARG A 435 -6.20 -0.68 -49.80
CA ARG A 435 -6.96 -1.67 -50.57
C ARG A 435 -6.25 -2.09 -51.87
N ASP A 436 -5.71 -1.11 -52.59
CA ASP A 436 -5.06 -1.38 -53.89
C ASP A 436 -3.62 -1.92 -53.72
N GLY A 437 -2.93 -1.54 -52.66
CA GLY A 437 -1.55 -1.95 -52.39
C GLY A 437 -1.41 -3.23 -51.60
N GLY A 438 -2.45 -3.62 -50.90
CA GLY A 438 -2.48 -4.71 -49.92
C GLY A 438 -1.58 -4.44 -48.71
N ILE A 439 -1.98 -4.91 -47.54
CA ILE A 439 -1.13 -5.02 -46.37
C ILE A 439 -1.09 -6.48 -45.94
N ALA A 440 0.06 -6.96 -45.54
CA ALA A 440 0.31 -8.34 -45.17
C ALA A 440 1.33 -8.40 -44.04
N VAL A 441 1.45 -9.52 -43.39
CA VAL A 441 2.51 -9.76 -42.39
C VAL A 441 3.42 -10.90 -42.83
N SER A 442 4.66 -10.88 -42.30
CA SER A 442 5.58 -12.01 -42.34
C SER A 442 5.90 -12.45 -40.92
N THR A 443 5.82 -13.73 -40.61
CA THR A 443 5.82 -14.22 -39.26
C THR A 443 6.80 -15.36 -39.02
N GLY A 444 7.55 -15.31 -37.94
CA GLY A 444 8.40 -16.38 -37.42
C GLY A 444 8.01 -16.81 -36.03
N VAL A 445 7.86 -18.12 -35.83
CA VAL A 445 7.53 -18.73 -34.52
C VAL A 445 8.57 -19.79 -34.14
N ASN A 446 9.03 -19.76 -32.92
CA ASN A 446 10.05 -20.67 -32.41
C ASN A 446 9.77 -21.03 -30.93
N LEU A 447 10.26 -22.18 -30.50
CA LEU A 447 10.29 -22.58 -29.09
C LEU A 447 11.76 -22.83 -28.72
N ALA A 448 12.30 -22.01 -27.82
CA ALA A 448 13.72 -22.07 -27.51
C ALA A 448 14.01 -21.69 -26.04
N PRO A 449 15.14 -22.16 -25.49
CA PRO A 449 15.63 -21.67 -24.20
C PRO A 449 16.07 -20.21 -24.32
N LEU A 450 15.61 -19.39 -23.37
CA LEU A 450 15.98 -17.99 -23.21
C LEU A 450 16.38 -17.71 -21.78
N PHE A 451 17.26 -16.70 -21.62
CA PHE A 451 17.40 -16.00 -20.35
C PHE A 451 16.39 -14.85 -20.35
N VAL A 452 15.33 -15.01 -19.57
CA VAL A 452 14.13 -14.13 -19.62
C VAL A 452 13.83 -13.54 -18.24
N GLY A 453 13.43 -12.27 -18.21
CA GLY A 453 13.13 -11.53 -16.98
C GLY A 453 13.23 -10.02 -17.17
N GLN A 454 13.32 -9.28 -16.07
CA GLN A 454 13.55 -7.84 -16.11
C GLN A 454 15.03 -7.52 -16.22
N PHE A 455 15.39 -6.65 -17.17
CA PHE A 455 16.78 -6.26 -17.45
C PHE A 455 16.91 -4.76 -17.68
N GLY A 456 18.15 -4.29 -17.46
CA GLY A 456 18.58 -2.93 -17.76
C GLY A 456 18.06 -1.88 -16.77
N PRO A 457 18.40 -0.61 -16.99
CA PRO A 457 18.12 0.47 -16.07
C PRO A 457 16.62 0.79 -15.92
N ASN A 458 15.81 0.41 -16.92
CA ASN A 458 14.37 0.63 -16.92
C ASN A 458 13.58 -0.62 -16.48
N SER A 459 14.28 -1.69 -16.05
CA SER A 459 13.65 -2.96 -15.64
C SER A 459 12.67 -3.52 -16.67
N ASN A 460 13.00 -3.40 -17.96
CA ASN A 460 12.14 -3.91 -19.03
C ASN A 460 12.12 -5.44 -19.00
N PHE A 461 10.93 -6.03 -19.08
CA PHE A 461 10.78 -7.48 -19.19
C PHE A 461 11.09 -7.90 -20.63
N THR A 462 12.10 -8.75 -20.82
CA THR A 462 12.56 -9.18 -22.15
C THR A 462 13.31 -10.51 -22.08
N GLY A 463 13.64 -11.08 -23.25
CA GLY A 463 14.42 -12.31 -23.36
C GLY A 463 15.68 -12.15 -24.22
N PHE A 464 16.72 -12.92 -23.88
CA PHE A 464 17.98 -12.96 -24.63
C PHE A 464 18.40 -14.40 -24.91
N SER A 465 18.65 -14.73 -26.17
CA SER A 465 19.31 -15.98 -26.60
C SER A 465 19.58 -16.00 -28.10
N SER A 466 20.29 -17.03 -28.54
CA SER A 466 20.35 -17.39 -29.97
C SER A 466 18.96 -17.72 -30.54
N GLY A 467 18.03 -18.22 -29.71
CA GLY A 467 16.63 -18.48 -30.08
C GLY A 467 15.90 -17.25 -30.57
N MET A 468 16.05 -16.09 -29.90
CA MET A 468 15.50 -14.81 -30.33
C MET A 468 16.04 -14.41 -31.72
N ASN A 469 17.36 -14.48 -31.87
CA ASN A 469 18.03 -14.14 -33.14
C ASN A 469 17.59 -15.08 -34.28
N ASN A 470 17.46 -16.38 -34.00
CA ASN A 470 17.02 -17.33 -34.99
C ASN A 470 15.55 -17.13 -35.41
N THR A 471 14.71 -16.74 -34.45
CA THR A 471 13.30 -16.39 -34.72
C THR A 471 13.19 -15.13 -35.61
N ALA A 472 13.99 -14.10 -35.35
CA ALA A 472 14.06 -12.91 -36.17
C ALA A 472 14.50 -13.23 -37.62
N ARG A 473 15.49 -14.12 -37.77
CA ARG A 473 15.93 -14.58 -39.11
C ARG A 473 14.90 -15.46 -39.80
N LEU A 474 14.21 -16.31 -39.06
CA LEU A 474 13.11 -17.10 -39.55
C LEU A 474 11.99 -16.20 -40.10
N GLN A 475 11.61 -15.17 -39.36
CA GLN A 475 10.65 -14.17 -39.79
C GLN A 475 11.11 -13.51 -41.11
N GLY A 476 12.39 -13.15 -41.22
CA GLY A 476 12.95 -12.60 -42.47
C GLY A 476 12.96 -13.56 -43.68
N CYS A 477 12.77 -14.87 -43.46
CA CYS A 477 12.58 -15.86 -44.56
C CYS A 477 11.12 -16.00 -45.01
N ALA A 478 10.18 -15.46 -44.22
CA ALA A 478 8.76 -15.56 -44.53
C ALA A 478 8.35 -14.58 -45.65
N THR A 479 7.49 -15.05 -46.57
CA THR A 479 6.86 -14.20 -47.56
C THR A 479 5.58 -13.58 -47.02
N LYS A 480 4.87 -12.79 -47.82
CA LYS A 480 3.61 -12.16 -47.46
C LYS A 480 2.59 -13.18 -46.94
N ASP A 481 2.01 -12.89 -45.78
CA ASP A 481 1.03 -13.71 -45.06
C ASP A 481 1.52 -15.13 -44.70
N GLU A 482 2.82 -15.37 -44.79
CA GLU A 482 3.39 -16.65 -44.42
C GLU A 482 3.77 -16.69 -42.95
N ILE A 483 3.38 -17.76 -42.27
CA ILE A 483 3.76 -18.07 -40.89
C ILE A 483 4.74 -19.25 -40.91
N LEU A 484 5.99 -18.99 -40.57
CA LEU A 484 7.03 -20.00 -40.48
C LEU A 484 7.25 -20.46 -39.06
N VAL A 485 7.31 -21.78 -38.86
CA VAL A 485 7.58 -22.39 -37.54
C VAL A 485 8.86 -23.21 -37.62
N MET A 486 9.77 -23.04 -36.62
CA MET A 486 10.98 -23.84 -36.54
C MET A 486 10.63 -25.31 -36.47
N ASN A 487 11.26 -26.13 -37.29
CA ASN A 487 10.91 -27.55 -37.41
C ASN A 487 11.08 -28.31 -36.09
N GLU A 488 12.12 -27.99 -35.32
CA GLU A 488 12.41 -28.64 -34.04
C GLU A 488 11.32 -28.33 -33.00
N SER A 489 10.75 -27.15 -33.06
CA SER A 489 9.67 -26.71 -32.17
C SER A 489 8.37 -27.48 -32.37
N ILE A 490 8.07 -27.92 -33.60
CA ILE A 490 6.81 -28.58 -33.95
C ILE A 490 6.61 -29.87 -33.15
N ALA A 491 7.68 -30.59 -32.85
CA ALA A 491 7.63 -31.82 -32.05
C ALA A 491 7.11 -31.63 -30.62
N ALA A 492 7.15 -30.40 -30.10
CA ALA A 492 6.67 -30.07 -28.74
C ALA A 492 5.15 -29.77 -28.71
N LEU A 493 4.50 -29.60 -29.85
CA LEU A 493 3.05 -29.30 -29.90
C LEU A 493 2.22 -30.45 -29.30
N PRO A 494 1.12 -30.14 -28.60
CA PRO A 494 0.15 -31.16 -28.16
C PRO A 494 -0.36 -32.01 -29.30
N ALA A 495 -0.68 -33.27 -29.07
CA ALA A 495 -1.09 -34.21 -30.11
C ALA A 495 -2.37 -33.76 -30.87
N ASP A 496 -3.21 -32.98 -30.24
CA ASP A 496 -4.50 -32.45 -30.72
C ASP A 496 -4.44 -30.99 -31.21
N HIS A 497 -3.26 -30.48 -31.56
CA HIS A 497 -3.04 -29.05 -31.88
C HIS A 497 -3.83 -28.55 -33.10
N GLY A 498 -4.27 -29.38 -33.99
CA GLY A 498 -5.09 -29.04 -35.18
C GLY A 498 -4.36 -28.29 -36.31
N PHE A 499 -3.10 -27.91 -36.15
CA PHE A 499 -2.33 -27.20 -37.17
C PHE A 499 -1.82 -28.16 -38.26
N ARG A 500 -1.76 -27.68 -39.51
CA ARG A 500 -1.16 -28.40 -40.63
C ARG A 500 0.09 -27.66 -41.10
N PHE A 501 1.13 -28.40 -41.40
CA PHE A 501 2.41 -27.85 -41.84
C PHE A 501 2.77 -28.37 -43.24
N GLY A 502 3.36 -27.47 -44.03
CA GLY A 502 3.91 -27.79 -45.33
C GLY A 502 5.19 -28.61 -45.27
N GLU A 503 5.85 -28.76 -46.42
CA GLU A 503 7.10 -29.48 -46.56
C GLU A 503 8.22 -28.82 -45.73
N LEU A 504 9.24 -29.64 -45.33
CA LEU A 504 10.43 -29.14 -44.68
C LEU A 504 11.23 -28.26 -45.63
N ARG A 505 11.47 -27.03 -45.21
CA ARG A 505 12.31 -26.03 -45.90
C ARG A 505 13.57 -25.76 -45.10
N SER A 506 14.61 -25.31 -45.78
CA SER A 506 15.87 -24.93 -45.17
C SER A 506 16.44 -23.67 -45.79
N ALA A 507 16.94 -22.74 -44.99
CA ALA A 507 17.58 -21.53 -45.49
C ALA A 507 18.88 -21.24 -44.76
N PRO A 508 19.99 -20.98 -45.47
CA PRO A 508 21.19 -20.47 -44.86
C PRO A 508 20.96 -19.03 -44.39
N VAL A 509 21.37 -18.73 -43.14
CA VAL A 509 21.21 -17.39 -42.57
C VAL A 509 22.55 -16.87 -42.07
N LYS A 510 22.75 -15.56 -42.13
CA LYS A 510 24.01 -14.91 -41.79
C LYS A 510 24.41 -15.20 -40.35
N ASN A 511 25.66 -15.60 -40.11
CA ASN A 511 26.26 -15.84 -38.77
C ASN A 511 25.59 -17.02 -38.01
N VAL A 512 25.05 -18.02 -38.68
CA VAL A 512 24.59 -19.29 -38.09
C VAL A 512 25.31 -20.40 -38.84
N ALA A 513 25.91 -21.33 -38.09
CA ALA A 513 26.72 -22.41 -38.68
C ALA A 513 25.86 -23.39 -39.49
N GLU A 514 24.67 -23.71 -39.00
CA GLU A 514 23.74 -24.62 -39.69
C GLU A 514 22.55 -23.88 -40.27
N PRO A 515 22.05 -24.25 -41.46
CA PRO A 515 20.85 -23.66 -42.03
C PRO A 515 19.64 -23.84 -41.10
N LEU A 516 18.79 -22.81 -40.99
CA LEU A 516 17.51 -22.92 -40.27
C LEU A 516 16.60 -23.90 -41.00
N LYS A 517 16.01 -24.83 -40.27
CA LYS A 517 15.01 -25.80 -40.76
C LYS A 517 13.65 -25.41 -40.23
N PHE A 518 12.67 -25.25 -41.13
CA PHE A 518 11.35 -24.74 -40.77
C PHE A 518 10.27 -25.26 -41.70
N ARG A 519 9.02 -25.09 -41.28
CA ARG A 519 7.84 -25.40 -42.11
C ARG A 519 6.89 -24.21 -42.12
N ALA A 520 6.18 -24.03 -43.23
CA ALA A 520 5.10 -23.07 -43.30
C ALA A 520 3.83 -23.65 -42.67
N LEU A 521 3.06 -22.86 -41.95
CA LEU A 521 1.71 -23.18 -41.53
C LEU A 521 0.78 -23.07 -42.74
N LEU A 522 -0.08 -24.09 -42.95
CA LEU A 522 -1.01 -24.20 -44.10
C LEU A 522 -2.40 -23.64 -43.80
#